data_26cc251eed26b17c979868c31b45085a
#
_entry.id   26cc251eed26b17c979868c31b45085a
#
_cell.length_a   1.000
_cell.length_b   1.000
_cell.length_c   1.000
_cell.angle_alpha   90.00
_cell.angle_beta   90.00
_cell.angle_gamma   90.00
#
_symmetry.space_group_name_H-M   'P 1'
#
loop_
_entity.id
_entity.type
_entity.pdbx_description
1 polymer ?
#
loop_
_entity_poly.entity_id
_entity_poly.type
_entity_poly.pdbx_seq_one_letter_code
_entity_poly.pdbx_strand_id
1 'polypeptide(L)'
;MTPIYRSDGVVAALVHHGHIYNADGDWIGFLQGAEVYDVAGNYLGYLSSDQRLLRQRSAPDRERICPPDTWMPRLHGVPAHFPLAPLFRQLDYGTIDVFEEYPNKFRFISDLKPDME
;
A
#
# COMPACT_ATOMS: atom_id res chain seq x y z
N MET A 1 12.71 -6.75 -0.67
CA MET A 1 11.26 -6.49 -0.82
C MET A 1 10.54 -7.00 0.40
N THR A 2 9.64 -6.20 0.93
CA THR A 2 8.88 -6.56 2.13
C THR A 2 7.40 -6.66 1.76
N PRO A 3 6.74 -7.79 2.03
CA PRO A 3 5.32 -7.91 1.71
C PRO A 3 4.44 -7.09 2.66
N ILE A 4 3.33 -6.59 2.14
CA ILE A 4 2.23 -6.06 2.93
C ILE A 4 1.09 -7.06 2.83
N TYR A 5 0.63 -7.55 3.98
CA TYR A 5 -0.42 -8.56 4.04
C TYR A 5 -1.78 -7.93 4.26
N ARG A 6 -2.78 -8.55 3.68
CA ARG A 6 -4.17 -8.35 4.09
C ARG A 6 -4.43 -9.16 5.37
N SER A 7 -5.45 -8.79 6.12
CA SER A 7 -5.76 -9.48 7.38
C SER A 7 -6.14 -10.95 7.20
N ASP A 8 -6.50 -11.36 5.98
CA ASP A 8 -6.72 -12.77 5.64
C ASP A 8 -5.44 -13.55 5.31
N GLY A 9 -4.28 -12.91 5.40
CA GLY A 9 -2.99 -13.54 5.17
C GLY A 9 -2.50 -13.49 3.73
N VAL A 10 -3.27 -12.93 2.82
CA VAL A 10 -2.87 -12.79 1.41
C VAL A 10 -1.93 -11.61 1.26
N VAL A 11 -0.87 -11.76 0.46
CA VAL A 11 0.03 -10.66 0.12
C VAL A 11 -0.72 -9.71 -0.81
N ALA A 12 -0.95 -8.48 -0.34
CA ALA A 12 -1.69 -7.48 -1.09
C ALA A 12 -0.78 -6.53 -1.86
N ALA A 13 0.43 -6.27 -1.35
CA ALA A 13 1.36 -5.33 -1.95
C ALA A 13 2.78 -5.61 -1.46
N LEU A 14 3.74 -4.85 -1.99
CA LEU A 14 5.16 -4.96 -1.67
C LEU A 14 5.73 -3.59 -1.37
N VAL A 15 6.66 -3.53 -0.42
CA VAL A 15 7.46 -2.33 -0.16
C VAL A 15 8.87 -2.56 -0.66
N HIS A 16 9.40 -1.62 -1.42
CA HIS A 16 10.77 -1.64 -1.91
C HIS A 16 11.31 -0.22 -1.96
N HIS A 17 12.37 0.03 -1.19
CA HIS A 17 13.02 1.36 -1.11
C HIS A 17 12.03 2.51 -0.85
N GLY A 18 11.10 2.30 0.07
CA GLY A 18 10.12 3.33 0.45
C GLY A 18 8.98 3.52 -0.52
N HIS A 19 8.88 2.72 -1.56
CA HIS A 19 7.79 2.73 -2.52
C HIS A 19 6.95 1.47 -2.40
N ILE A 20 5.68 1.58 -2.77
CA ILE A 20 4.73 0.48 -2.67
C ILE A 20 4.31 0.06 -4.07
N TYR A 21 4.34 -1.25 -4.29
CA TYR A 21 4.01 -1.87 -5.58
C TYR A 21 2.94 -2.93 -5.38
N ASN A 22 2.11 -3.14 -6.40
CA ASN A 22 1.18 -4.27 -6.39
C ASN A 22 1.91 -5.57 -6.72
N ALA A 23 1.18 -6.68 -6.74
CA ALA A 23 1.76 -8.00 -7.02
C ALA A 23 2.34 -8.11 -8.44
N ASP A 24 1.88 -7.28 -9.36
CA ASP A 24 2.38 -7.23 -10.73
C ASP A 24 3.62 -6.35 -10.87
N GLY A 25 4.02 -5.67 -9.81
CA GLY A 25 5.17 -4.78 -9.83
C GLY A 25 4.87 -3.33 -10.20
N ASP A 26 3.61 -2.97 -10.39
CA ASP A 26 3.24 -1.59 -10.69
C ASP A 26 3.30 -0.74 -9.43
N TRP A 27 3.82 0.47 -9.56
CA TRP A 27 3.92 1.42 -8.46
C TRP A 27 2.53 1.95 -8.09
N ILE A 28 2.15 1.79 -6.83
CA ILE A 28 0.82 2.19 -6.36
C ILE A 28 0.86 3.22 -5.23
N GLY A 29 2.02 3.49 -4.67
CA GLY A 29 2.12 4.44 -3.58
C GLY A 29 3.53 4.57 -3.03
N PHE A 30 3.65 5.31 -1.94
CA PHE A 30 4.93 5.51 -1.28
C PHE A 30 4.74 5.67 0.22
N LEU A 31 5.85 5.46 0.96
CA LEU A 31 5.91 5.64 2.40
C LEU A 31 6.55 6.98 2.73
N GLN A 32 6.04 7.62 3.77
CA GLN A 32 6.73 8.73 4.43
C GLN A 32 6.72 8.43 5.93
N GLY A 33 7.85 7.96 6.45
CA GLY A 33 7.88 7.34 7.76
C GLY A 33 7.09 6.04 7.73
N ALA A 34 6.13 5.88 8.64
CA ALA A 34 5.20 4.75 8.65
C ALA A 34 3.89 5.05 7.92
N GLU A 35 3.70 6.28 7.44
CA GLU A 35 2.48 6.68 6.77
C GLU A 35 2.53 6.33 5.30
N VAL A 36 1.39 5.91 4.76
CA VAL A 36 1.25 5.42 3.40
C VAL A 36 0.39 6.38 2.59
N TYR A 37 0.89 6.73 1.42
CA TYR A 37 0.21 7.61 0.47
C TYR A 37 0.10 6.92 -0.89
N ASP A 38 -0.94 7.26 -1.65
CA ASP A 38 -1.04 6.78 -3.03
C ASP A 38 -0.11 7.59 -3.96
N VAL A 39 -0.09 7.23 -5.25
CA VAL A 39 0.81 7.89 -6.21
C VAL A 39 0.46 9.37 -6.44
N ALA A 40 -0.74 9.79 -6.08
CA ALA A 40 -1.17 11.18 -6.16
C ALA A 40 -0.89 11.97 -4.87
N GLY A 41 -0.40 11.31 -3.82
CA GLY A 41 -0.08 11.94 -2.55
C GLY A 41 -1.23 11.93 -1.54
N ASN A 42 -2.31 11.21 -1.80
CA ASN A 42 -3.43 11.11 -0.87
C ASN A 42 -3.10 10.10 0.25
N TYR A 43 -3.42 10.48 1.47
CA TYR A 43 -3.18 9.62 2.63
C TYR A 43 -4.07 8.38 2.59
N LEU A 44 -3.47 7.21 2.77
CA LEU A 44 -4.20 5.95 2.78
C LEU A 44 -4.28 5.31 4.16
N GLY A 45 -3.26 5.50 4.98
CA GLY A 45 -3.18 4.86 6.27
C GLY A 45 -1.74 4.75 6.76
N TYR A 46 -1.47 3.78 7.59
CA TYR A 46 -0.13 3.55 8.12
C TYR A 46 0.22 2.07 8.03
N LEU A 47 1.52 1.80 7.91
CA LEU A 47 2.04 0.44 7.91
C LEU A 47 2.22 -0.02 9.36
N SER A 48 1.51 -1.07 9.75
CA SER A 48 1.59 -1.61 11.10
C SER A 48 2.84 -2.45 11.30
N SER A 49 3.16 -2.74 12.55
CA SER A 49 4.32 -3.58 12.88
C SER A 49 4.20 -5.00 12.36
N ASP A 50 2.99 -5.48 12.10
CA ASP A 50 2.72 -6.81 11.53
C ASP A 50 2.55 -6.77 10.02
N GLN A 51 2.96 -5.67 9.37
CA GLN A 51 2.99 -5.51 7.91
C GLN A 51 1.61 -5.49 7.27
N ARG A 52 0.65 -4.87 7.94
CA ARG A 52 -0.66 -4.56 7.37
C ARG A 52 -0.79 -3.06 7.12
N LEU A 53 -1.52 -2.69 6.07
CA LEU A 53 -1.88 -1.29 5.84
C LEU A 53 -3.21 -1.02 6.55
N LEU A 54 -3.13 -0.27 7.63
CA LEU A 54 -4.26 0.02 8.52
C LEU A 54 -4.59 1.51 8.50
N ARG A 55 -5.83 1.83 8.86
CA ARG A 55 -6.27 3.21 9.02
C ARG A 55 -7.27 3.29 10.17
N GLN A 56 -7.22 4.37 10.92
CA GLN A 56 -8.25 4.68 11.92
C GLN A 56 -9.55 5.03 11.20
N ARG A 57 -10.65 4.38 11.58
CA ARG A 57 -11.96 4.61 10.97
C ARG A 57 -12.40 6.05 11.09
N SER A 58 -12.10 6.68 12.21
CA SER A 58 -12.45 8.07 12.52
C SER A 58 -11.39 9.08 12.09
N ALA A 59 -10.33 8.65 11.41
CA ALA A 59 -9.27 9.56 11.00
C ALA A 59 -9.83 10.63 10.06
N PRO A 60 -9.53 11.91 10.29
CA PRO A 60 -9.93 12.95 9.36
C PRO A 60 -9.16 12.84 8.06
N ASP A 61 -9.74 13.39 7.00
CA ASP A 61 -9.04 13.50 5.75
C ASP A 61 -7.85 14.43 5.91
N ARG A 62 -6.73 14.10 5.28
CA ARG A 62 -5.52 14.90 5.31
C ARG A 62 -5.31 15.57 3.97
N GLU A 63 -4.65 16.72 4.00
CA GLU A 63 -4.22 17.36 2.76
C GLU A 63 -3.28 16.44 1.99
N ARG A 64 -3.42 16.48 0.69
CA ARG A 64 -2.53 15.74 -0.21
C ARG A 64 -1.11 16.30 -0.10
N ILE A 65 -0.14 15.42 -0.01
CA ILE A 65 1.26 15.83 -0.04
C ILE A 65 1.81 15.72 -1.46
N CYS A 66 2.94 16.36 -1.70
CA CYS A 66 3.59 16.30 -2.99
C CYS A 66 4.19 14.90 -3.19
N PRO A 67 3.76 14.15 -4.19
CA PRO A 67 4.36 12.84 -4.48
C PRO A 67 5.75 13.02 -5.11
N PRO A 68 6.54 11.92 -5.22
CA PRO A 68 7.80 11.97 -5.97
C PRO A 68 7.59 12.45 -7.39
N ASP A 69 8.53 13.22 -7.92
CA ASP A 69 8.44 13.83 -9.24
C ASP A 69 8.46 12.81 -10.37
N THR A 70 9.08 11.65 -10.12
CA THR A 70 9.27 10.63 -11.16
C THR A 70 8.40 9.43 -10.88
N TRP A 71 7.65 9.00 -11.89
CA TRP A 71 6.90 7.73 -11.80
C TRP A 71 7.90 6.59 -11.69
N MET A 72 7.72 5.74 -10.69
CA MET A 72 8.60 4.60 -10.49
C MET A 72 8.37 3.56 -11.57
N PRO A 73 9.44 3.04 -12.19
CA PRO A 73 9.30 2.00 -13.19
C PRO A 73 8.77 0.71 -12.57
N ARG A 74 8.26 -0.17 -13.42
CA ARG A 74 7.77 -1.47 -13.00
C ARG A 74 8.88 -2.23 -12.27
N LEU A 75 8.52 -2.78 -11.12
CA LEU A 75 9.42 -3.57 -10.31
C LEU A 75 9.63 -4.93 -10.95
N HIS A 76 10.89 -5.31 -11.15
CA HIS A 76 11.27 -6.62 -11.67
C HIS A 76 11.79 -7.50 -10.53
N GLY A 77 11.75 -8.81 -10.74
CA GLY A 77 12.25 -9.75 -9.75
C GLY A 77 11.32 -9.93 -8.55
N VAL A 78 10.03 -9.65 -8.73
CA VAL A 78 9.04 -9.92 -7.68
C VAL A 78 9.02 -11.42 -7.41
N PRO A 79 9.24 -11.86 -6.14
CA PRO A 79 9.21 -13.28 -5.82
C PRO A 79 7.84 -13.89 -6.09
N ALA A 80 7.81 -15.14 -6.55
CA ALA A 80 6.56 -15.88 -6.73
C ALA A 80 5.91 -16.23 -5.39
N HIS A 81 6.70 -16.34 -4.33
CA HIS A 81 6.24 -16.73 -3.01
C HIS A 81 6.86 -15.85 -1.96
N PHE A 82 6.09 -15.59 -0.91
CA PHE A 82 6.52 -14.85 0.27
C PHE A 82 6.33 -15.71 1.51
N PRO A 83 7.01 -15.39 2.62
CA PRO A 83 6.76 -16.05 3.88
C PRO A 83 5.27 -15.99 4.24
N LEU A 84 4.79 -17.00 4.96
CA LEU A 84 3.43 -16.97 5.47
C LEU A 84 3.25 -15.75 6.38
N ALA A 85 2.05 -15.17 6.32
CA ALA A 85 1.71 -14.06 7.19
C ALA A 85 1.78 -14.50 8.67
N PRO A 86 2.19 -13.59 9.57
CA PRO A 86 2.12 -13.88 10.99
C PRO A 86 0.67 -14.03 11.44
N LEU A 87 0.46 -14.56 12.63
CA LEU A 87 -0.87 -14.57 13.23
C LEU A 87 -1.24 -13.14 13.60
N PHE A 88 -2.25 -12.60 12.94
CA PHE A 88 -2.69 -11.24 13.16
C PHE A 88 -3.63 -11.16 14.35
N ARG A 89 -3.50 -10.09 15.13
CA ARG A 89 -4.50 -9.75 16.13
C ARG A 89 -5.75 -9.25 15.41
N GLN A 90 -6.89 -9.57 15.97
CA GLN A 90 -8.15 -9.03 15.49
C GLN A 90 -8.11 -7.51 15.66
N LEU A 91 -8.49 -6.78 14.60
CA LEU A 91 -8.56 -5.33 14.66
C LEU A 91 -9.77 -4.91 15.50
N ASP A 92 -9.62 -3.82 16.26
CA ASP A 92 -10.76 -3.23 16.95
C ASP A 92 -11.70 -2.54 15.93
N TYR A 93 -12.86 -2.14 16.40
CA TYR A 93 -13.84 -1.49 15.53
C TYR A 93 -13.32 -0.18 14.92
N GLY A 94 -12.45 0.51 15.65
CA GLY A 94 -11.91 1.80 15.21
C GLY A 94 -10.81 1.73 14.16
N THR A 95 -10.33 0.52 13.82
CA THR A 95 -9.21 0.32 12.90
C THR A 95 -9.66 -0.56 11.76
N ILE A 96 -9.40 -0.14 10.52
CA ILE A 96 -9.73 -0.90 9.32
C ILE A 96 -8.45 -1.33 8.59
N ASP A 97 -8.55 -2.47 7.92
CA ASP A 97 -7.55 -2.91 6.95
C ASP A 97 -7.92 -2.31 5.60
N VAL A 98 -7.04 -1.44 5.09
CA VAL A 98 -7.36 -0.66 3.88
C VAL A 98 -7.55 -1.57 2.67
N PHE A 99 -6.75 -2.63 2.53
CA PHE A 99 -6.90 -3.55 1.39
C PHE A 99 -8.16 -4.40 1.47
N GLU A 100 -8.66 -4.69 2.68
CA GLU A 100 -9.93 -5.42 2.83
C GLU A 100 -11.15 -4.51 2.67
N GLU A 101 -11.11 -3.35 3.33
CA GLU A 101 -12.25 -2.43 3.38
C GLU A 101 -12.41 -1.68 2.06
N TYR A 102 -11.30 -1.33 1.42
CA TYR A 102 -11.28 -0.57 0.18
C TYR A 102 -10.46 -1.30 -0.89
N PRO A 103 -10.88 -2.50 -1.33
CA PRO A 103 -10.09 -3.29 -2.27
C PRO A 103 -9.91 -2.58 -3.62
N ASN A 104 -10.79 -1.65 -3.95
CA ASN A 104 -10.74 -0.90 -5.21
C ASN A 104 -9.96 0.41 -5.11
N LYS A 105 -9.39 0.74 -3.95
CA LYS A 105 -8.69 2.02 -3.79
C LYS A 105 -7.53 2.19 -4.77
N PHE A 106 -6.89 1.08 -5.12
CA PHE A 106 -5.78 1.06 -6.08
C PHE A 106 -6.19 0.56 -7.46
N ARG A 107 -7.49 0.34 -7.68
CA ARG A 107 -7.99 -0.30 -8.91
C ARG A 107 -7.64 0.48 -10.16
N PHE A 108 -7.73 1.80 -10.08
CA PHE A 108 -7.54 2.68 -11.23
C PHE A 108 -6.21 3.41 -11.19
N ILE A 109 -5.24 2.87 -10.45
CA ILE A 109 -3.94 3.53 -10.30
C ILE A 109 -3.26 3.71 -11.66
N SER A 110 -3.50 2.80 -12.60
CA SER A 110 -2.93 2.88 -13.94
C SER A 110 -3.43 4.11 -14.71
N ASP A 111 -4.61 4.65 -14.36
CA ASP A 111 -5.13 5.85 -15.00
C ASP A 111 -4.34 7.11 -14.60
N LEU A 112 -3.62 7.04 -13.49
CA LEU A 112 -2.74 8.11 -13.05
C LEU A 112 -1.33 7.99 -13.61
N LYS A 113 -1.03 6.87 -14.24
CA LYS A 113 0.29 6.59 -14.80
C LYS A 113 0.50 7.47 -16.03
N PRO A 114 1.62 8.19 -16.11
CA PRO A 114 1.90 8.97 -17.31
C PRO A 114 2.08 8.06 -18.52
N ASP A 115 1.74 8.59 -19.69
CA ASP A 115 1.97 7.88 -20.94
C ASP A 115 3.46 7.73 -21.16
N MET A 116 3.92 6.50 -21.24
CA MET A 116 5.34 6.15 -21.34
C MET A 116 5.74 5.72 -22.75
N GLU A 117 4.86 5.87 -23.68
CA GLU A 117 5.15 5.50 -25.08
C GLU A 117 6.12 6.44 -25.76
#